data_75ee462aeda03a154c6f7ae80d4401d2
#
_entry.id   75ee462aeda03a154c6f7ae80d4401d2
#
_cell.length_a   1.000
_cell.length_b   1.000
_cell.length_c   1.000
_cell.angle_alpha   90.00
_cell.angle_beta   90.00
_cell.angle_gamma   90.00
#
_symmetry.space_group_name_H-M   'P 1'
#
loop_
_entity.id
_entity.type
_entity.pdbx_description
1 polymer ?
#
loop_
_entity_poly.entity_id
_entity_poly.type
_entity_poly.pdbx_seq_one_letter_code
_entity_poly.pdbx_strand_id
1 'polypeptide(L)'
;MFLRCFSAFAAMLMLLAGSSMALAQEQLAWKFSAGESLKYVVKQNMKMTMNVADKTTQIAMNQTMDMQWKIENVDSASGDVNMGQTVDRVQMDSQGGPIGALKFDSSSTEVPDTPYGKAIADVFKKLIGQEFGVHMLSTGKIDQVTVPESLLAALKKSGSTGNSLDEETLKQLMKQSAIMLPETPIKTGHMWDSTQLIEMPFGTMTVTSKLTFQGIDASTGMARISMAPSISLTPKQGTEIDLKLLKTEGRGSLLFDVARGRITKSDLELKMEMQNNSFGQVIDQTIEQRTSMTLAN
;
A
#
# COMPACT_ATOMS: atom_id res chain seq x y z
N MET A 1 86.39 -9.91 -33.98
CA MET A 1 86.81 -10.48 -32.70
C MET A 1 85.75 -10.18 -31.70
N PHE A 2 85.06 -11.20 -31.26
CA PHE A 2 84.21 -11.41 -30.10
C PHE A 2 83.18 -10.32 -29.73
N LEU A 3 81.91 -10.65 -29.85
CA LEU A 3 81.03 -11.46 -29.01
C LEU A 3 80.38 -10.59 -27.95
N ARG A 4 79.07 -10.36 -27.95
CA ARG A 4 78.08 -11.10 -27.11
C ARG A 4 76.70 -10.52 -27.26
N CYS A 5 75.78 -11.39 -27.63
CA CYS A 5 74.35 -11.25 -27.48
C CYS A 5 73.99 -11.08 -26.02
N PHE A 6 73.05 -10.18 -25.68
CA PHE A 6 72.21 -10.33 -24.50
C PHE A 6 70.78 -9.95 -24.87
N SER A 7 69.97 -10.98 -24.97
CA SER A 7 68.55 -10.92 -25.09
C SER A 7 67.93 -10.38 -23.79
N ALA A 8 67.29 -9.24 -23.86
CA ALA A 8 66.42 -8.79 -22.76
C ALA A 8 64.98 -9.13 -23.13
N PHE A 9 64.50 -10.21 -22.56
CA PHE A 9 63.07 -10.63 -22.55
C PHE A 9 62.33 -9.68 -21.64
N ALA A 10 61.68 -8.65 -22.21
CA ALA A 10 60.76 -7.79 -21.46
C ALA A 10 59.45 -8.54 -21.27
N ALA A 11 59.27 -9.15 -20.12
CA ALA A 11 58.02 -9.72 -19.66
C ALA A 11 57.01 -8.58 -19.47
N MET A 12 56.12 -8.42 -20.46
CA MET A 12 54.95 -7.53 -20.40
C MET A 12 53.93 -8.19 -19.48
N LEU A 13 53.99 -7.84 -18.21
CA LEU A 13 52.98 -8.21 -17.20
C LEU A 13 51.71 -7.41 -17.54
N MET A 14 50.78 -8.00 -18.29
CA MET A 14 49.40 -7.50 -18.39
C MET A 14 48.77 -7.63 -17.02
N LEU A 15 48.75 -6.55 -16.27
CA LEU A 15 47.82 -6.31 -15.18
C LEU A 15 46.41 -6.30 -15.76
N LEU A 16 45.78 -7.46 -15.79
CA LEU A 16 44.34 -7.56 -15.88
C LEU A 16 43.80 -6.93 -14.57
N ALA A 17 43.61 -5.61 -14.60
CA ALA A 17 42.76 -4.91 -13.65
C ALA A 17 41.34 -5.45 -13.91
N GLY A 18 41.03 -6.57 -13.29
CA GLY A 18 39.66 -7.02 -13.13
C GLY A 18 38.91 -5.91 -12.39
N SER A 19 38.24 -5.08 -13.17
CA SER A 19 37.23 -4.17 -12.64
C SER A 19 36.16 -5.05 -11.98
N SER A 20 36.38 -5.37 -10.70
CA SER A 20 35.29 -5.86 -9.86
C SER A 20 34.23 -4.79 -9.99
N MET A 21 33.18 -5.03 -10.80
CA MET A 21 31.97 -4.27 -10.68
C MET A 21 31.47 -4.53 -9.25
N ALA A 22 31.92 -3.69 -8.33
CA ALA A 22 31.32 -3.61 -7.02
C ALA A 22 29.85 -3.32 -7.29
N LEU A 23 28.99 -4.35 -7.15
CA LEU A 23 27.55 -4.17 -7.21
C LEU A 23 27.23 -3.10 -6.18
N ALA A 24 26.92 -1.90 -6.67
CA ALA A 24 26.61 -0.77 -5.81
C ALA A 24 25.52 -1.20 -4.83
N GLN A 25 25.79 -1.00 -3.55
CA GLN A 25 24.80 -1.17 -2.49
C GLN A 25 24.03 0.12 -2.35
N GLU A 26 22.72 0.02 -2.29
CA GLU A 26 21.82 1.17 -2.19
C GLU A 26 21.09 1.14 -0.84
N GLN A 27 21.15 2.25 -0.13
CA GLN A 27 20.34 2.44 1.06
C GLN A 27 19.02 3.10 0.68
N LEU A 28 17.95 2.34 0.78
CA LEU A 28 16.60 2.88 0.62
C LEU A 28 16.12 3.38 1.98
N ALA A 29 15.79 4.66 2.07
CA ALA A 29 15.23 5.26 3.28
C ALA A 29 14.26 6.37 2.89
N TRP A 30 13.18 6.50 3.64
CA TRP A 30 12.31 7.65 3.53
C TRP A 30 13.06 8.90 3.99
N LYS A 31 12.88 10.00 3.27
CA LYS A 31 13.52 11.29 3.56
C LYS A 31 12.49 12.39 3.45
N PHE A 32 12.45 13.24 4.44
CA PHE A 32 11.53 14.36 4.52
C PHE A 32 12.23 15.62 4.98
N SER A 33 11.58 16.76 4.70
CA SER A 33 11.99 18.06 5.23
C SER A 33 10.88 18.66 6.07
N ALA A 34 11.19 19.22 7.21
CA ALA A 34 10.19 19.89 8.04
C ALA A 34 9.48 21.00 7.25
N GLY A 35 8.17 21.08 7.38
CA GLY A 35 7.33 22.01 6.63
C GLY A 35 6.98 21.57 5.20
N GLU A 36 7.52 20.45 4.72
CA GLU A 36 7.20 19.89 3.41
C GLU A 36 5.75 19.35 3.39
N SER A 37 5.11 19.45 2.23
CA SER A 37 3.79 18.87 1.99
C SER A 37 3.83 18.00 0.75
N LEU A 38 3.40 16.75 0.89
CA LEU A 38 3.31 15.77 -0.19
C LEU A 38 1.84 15.48 -0.48
N LYS A 39 1.49 15.44 -1.76
CA LYS A 39 0.14 15.07 -2.19
C LYS A 39 0.19 13.78 -2.97
N TYR A 40 -0.65 12.82 -2.58
CA TYR A 40 -0.80 11.55 -3.26
C TYR A 40 -2.20 11.40 -3.80
N VAL A 41 -2.30 10.87 -5.01
CA VAL A 41 -3.57 10.42 -5.59
C VAL A 41 -3.58 8.91 -5.59
N VAL A 42 -4.55 8.34 -4.88
CA VAL A 42 -4.79 6.88 -4.83
C VAL A 42 -6.02 6.57 -5.66
N LYS A 43 -5.87 5.69 -6.66
CA LYS A 43 -6.97 5.18 -7.48
C LYS A 43 -7.12 3.70 -7.25
N GLN A 44 -8.36 3.27 -7.03
CA GLN A 44 -8.72 1.88 -6.85
C GLN A 44 -9.84 1.50 -7.79
N ASN A 45 -9.66 0.41 -8.53
CA ASN A 45 -10.68 -0.20 -9.36
C ASN A 45 -10.91 -1.61 -8.83
N MET A 46 -12.14 -1.95 -8.51
CA MET A 46 -12.53 -3.25 -8.01
C MET A 46 -13.67 -3.82 -8.84
N LYS A 47 -13.55 -5.09 -9.19
CA LYS A 47 -14.64 -5.91 -9.72
C LYS A 47 -14.86 -7.08 -8.79
N MET A 48 -16.10 -7.28 -8.36
CA MET A 48 -16.51 -8.44 -7.58
C MET A 48 -17.57 -9.20 -8.36
N THR A 49 -17.37 -10.49 -8.52
CA THR A 49 -18.38 -11.41 -9.05
C THR A 49 -18.76 -12.38 -7.95
N MET A 50 -20.07 -12.48 -7.67
CA MET A 50 -20.64 -13.40 -6.68
C MET A 50 -21.57 -14.37 -7.40
N ASN A 51 -21.39 -15.66 -7.16
CA ASN A 51 -22.24 -16.72 -7.64
C ASN A 51 -22.94 -17.38 -6.45
N VAL A 52 -24.27 -17.36 -6.46
CA VAL A 52 -25.12 -17.99 -5.44
C VAL A 52 -26.13 -18.85 -6.16
N ALA A 53 -26.02 -20.16 -6.06
CA ALA A 53 -26.79 -21.10 -6.88
C ALA A 53 -26.67 -20.73 -8.37
N ASP A 54 -27.78 -20.50 -9.06
CA ASP A 54 -27.81 -20.17 -10.50
C ASP A 54 -27.75 -18.65 -10.78
N LYS A 55 -27.50 -17.83 -9.77
CA LYS A 55 -27.48 -16.35 -9.94
C LYS A 55 -26.08 -15.80 -9.83
N THR A 56 -25.68 -15.04 -10.84
CA THR A 56 -24.45 -14.26 -10.85
C THR A 56 -24.75 -12.78 -10.60
N THR A 57 -24.09 -12.20 -9.63
CA THR A 57 -24.14 -10.77 -9.34
C THR A 57 -22.76 -10.17 -9.55
N GLN A 58 -22.69 -9.06 -10.25
CA GLN A 58 -21.44 -8.32 -10.46
C GLN A 58 -21.54 -6.95 -9.80
N ILE A 59 -20.44 -6.53 -9.16
CA ILE A 59 -20.26 -5.21 -8.59
C ILE A 59 -18.98 -4.65 -9.17
N ALA A 60 -19.02 -3.44 -9.68
CA ALA A 60 -17.85 -2.68 -10.09
C ALA A 60 -17.75 -1.42 -9.24
N MET A 61 -16.56 -1.09 -8.75
CA MET A 61 -16.32 0.11 -7.97
C MET A 61 -15.02 0.79 -8.45
N ASN A 62 -15.11 2.08 -8.70
CA ASN A 62 -13.97 2.96 -8.97
C ASN A 62 -13.91 3.99 -7.86
N GLN A 63 -12.75 4.13 -7.23
CA GLN A 63 -12.53 5.12 -6.18
C GLN A 63 -11.26 5.92 -6.48
N THR A 64 -11.31 7.21 -6.21
CA THR A 64 -10.12 8.09 -6.21
C THR A 64 -10.10 8.82 -4.89
N MET A 65 -8.93 8.84 -4.25
CA MET A 65 -8.67 9.61 -3.02
C MET A 65 -7.49 10.54 -3.24
N ASP A 66 -7.67 11.80 -2.90
CA ASP A 66 -6.60 12.77 -2.81
C ASP A 66 -6.16 12.85 -1.34
N MET A 67 -4.89 12.59 -1.09
CA MET A 67 -4.30 12.55 0.26
C MET A 67 -3.18 13.58 0.37
N GLN A 68 -3.05 14.18 1.54
CA GLN A 68 -1.95 15.08 1.86
C GLN A 68 -1.17 14.57 3.08
N TRP A 69 0.14 14.62 3.00
CA TRP A 69 1.06 14.40 4.11
C TRP A 69 1.77 15.71 4.39
N LYS A 70 1.56 16.27 5.56
CA LYS A 70 2.19 17.50 6.02
C LYS A 70 3.27 17.16 7.03
N ILE A 71 4.52 17.39 6.69
CA ILE A 71 5.66 17.07 7.53
C ILE A 71 5.81 18.14 8.61
N GLU A 72 5.63 17.78 9.86
CA GLU A 72 5.74 18.70 11.00
C GLU A 72 7.18 18.86 11.45
N ASN A 73 7.82 17.73 11.75
CA ASN A 73 9.23 17.72 12.14
C ASN A 73 9.92 16.43 11.70
N VAL A 74 11.23 16.49 11.62
CA VAL A 74 12.10 15.37 11.27
C VAL A 74 13.21 15.32 12.32
N ASP A 75 13.42 14.15 12.92
CA ASP A 75 14.57 13.91 13.77
C ASP A 75 15.84 13.87 12.92
N SER A 76 16.79 14.75 13.21
CA SER A 76 18.03 14.89 12.42
C SER A 76 18.99 13.73 12.59
N ALA A 77 18.87 12.93 13.64
CA ALA A 77 19.75 11.82 13.93
C ALA A 77 19.25 10.50 13.33
N SER A 78 17.95 10.21 13.45
CA SER A 78 17.33 8.98 12.98
C SER A 78 16.67 9.10 11.60
N GLY A 79 16.28 10.31 11.19
CA GLY A 79 15.46 10.56 10.01
C GLY A 79 13.99 10.24 10.22
N ASP A 80 13.56 9.95 11.44
CA ASP A 80 12.17 9.68 11.77
C ASP A 80 11.34 10.96 11.68
N VAL A 81 10.06 10.81 11.39
CA VAL A 81 9.21 11.96 11.06
C VAL A 81 7.90 11.93 11.83
N ASN A 82 7.48 13.11 12.31
CA ASN A 82 6.09 13.37 12.68
C ASN A 82 5.40 14.11 11.55
N MET A 83 4.23 13.62 11.14
CA MET A 83 3.45 14.19 10.06
C MET A 83 1.96 14.15 10.34
N GLY A 84 1.22 15.12 9.80
CA GLY A 84 -0.22 15.08 9.67
C GLY A 84 -0.62 14.45 8.34
N GLN A 85 -1.51 13.46 8.37
CA GLN A 85 -2.08 12.87 7.15
C GLN A 85 -3.56 13.20 7.05
N THR A 86 -3.98 13.74 5.91
CA THR A 86 -5.38 14.07 5.62
C THR A 86 -5.85 13.38 4.33
N VAL A 87 -7.14 13.10 4.27
CA VAL A 87 -7.84 12.80 3.02
C VAL A 87 -8.57 14.08 2.61
N ASP A 88 -8.14 14.68 1.51
CA ASP A 88 -8.67 15.97 1.04
C ASP A 88 -9.94 15.78 0.20
N ARG A 89 -10.01 14.68 -0.56
CA ARG A 89 -11.15 14.36 -1.44
C ARG A 89 -11.31 12.87 -1.64
N VAL A 90 -12.56 12.43 -1.75
CA VAL A 90 -12.93 11.07 -2.17
C VAL A 90 -13.96 11.16 -3.28
N GLN A 91 -13.69 10.45 -4.38
CA GLN A 91 -14.65 10.19 -5.44
C GLN A 91 -14.92 8.69 -5.51
N MET A 92 -16.16 8.31 -5.67
CA MET A 92 -16.57 6.91 -5.80
C MET A 92 -17.65 6.77 -6.88
N ASP A 93 -17.46 5.79 -7.76
CA ASP A 93 -18.47 5.34 -8.71
C ASP A 93 -18.61 3.82 -8.54
N SER A 94 -19.81 3.38 -8.20
CA SER A 94 -20.11 1.95 -8.00
C SER A 94 -21.35 1.57 -8.77
N GLN A 95 -21.34 0.36 -9.32
CA GLN A 95 -22.43 -0.18 -10.12
C GLN A 95 -22.67 -1.64 -9.79
N GLY A 96 -23.93 -2.04 -9.85
CA GLY A 96 -24.36 -3.43 -9.67
C GLY A 96 -24.54 -3.85 -8.22
N GLY A 97 -24.96 -5.11 -8.06
CA GLY A 97 -25.27 -5.69 -6.75
C GLY A 97 -26.45 -5.03 -6.03
N PRO A 98 -26.64 -5.33 -4.74
CA PRO A 98 -27.75 -4.77 -3.95
C PRO A 98 -27.57 -3.26 -3.67
N ILE A 99 -26.36 -2.72 -3.87
CA ILE A 99 -26.06 -1.29 -3.67
C ILE A 99 -26.60 -0.45 -4.83
N GLY A 100 -26.73 -1.03 -6.02
CA GLY A 100 -27.14 -0.33 -7.23
C GLY A 100 -26.06 0.61 -7.76
N ALA A 101 -26.48 1.64 -8.49
CA ALA A 101 -25.59 2.69 -8.94
C ALA A 101 -25.38 3.75 -7.84
N LEU A 102 -24.13 4.02 -7.51
CA LEU A 102 -23.73 5.05 -6.56
C LEU A 102 -22.67 5.94 -7.19
N LYS A 103 -22.92 7.24 -7.25
CA LYS A 103 -21.91 8.26 -7.54
C LYS A 103 -21.76 9.17 -6.34
N PHE A 104 -20.56 9.36 -5.90
CA PHE A 104 -20.23 10.24 -4.78
C PHE A 104 -18.95 11.00 -5.08
N ASP A 105 -18.96 12.30 -4.79
CA ASP A 105 -17.80 13.17 -4.81
C ASP A 105 -17.86 14.06 -3.58
N SER A 106 -16.89 13.94 -2.68
CA SER A 106 -16.87 14.72 -1.44
C SER A 106 -16.75 16.24 -1.65
N SER A 107 -16.30 16.68 -2.84
CA SER A 107 -16.25 18.10 -3.20
C SER A 107 -17.56 18.62 -3.78
N SER A 108 -18.51 17.72 -4.12
CA SER A 108 -19.83 18.10 -4.62
C SER A 108 -20.81 18.34 -3.48
N THR A 109 -21.78 19.21 -3.71
CA THR A 109 -22.94 19.39 -2.84
C THR A 109 -24.02 18.32 -3.07
N GLU A 110 -23.91 17.55 -4.14
CA GLU A 110 -24.86 16.47 -4.46
C GLU A 110 -24.73 15.33 -3.44
N VAL A 111 -25.86 14.89 -2.93
CA VAL A 111 -25.94 13.77 -1.99
C VAL A 111 -26.58 12.59 -2.72
N PRO A 112 -26.01 11.39 -2.66
CA PRO A 112 -26.64 10.22 -3.26
C PRO A 112 -28.07 9.99 -2.74
N ASP A 113 -28.99 9.63 -3.64
CA ASP A 113 -30.42 9.49 -3.28
C ASP A 113 -30.74 8.22 -2.48
N THR A 114 -29.90 7.18 -2.61
CA THR A 114 -30.12 5.91 -1.94
C THR A 114 -29.75 5.97 -0.45
N PRO A 115 -30.45 5.25 0.46
CA PRO A 115 -30.09 5.20 1.87
C PRO A 115 -28.64 4.76 2.10
N TYR A 116 -28.17 3.80 1.33
CA TYR A 116 -26.79 3.32 1.40
C TYR A 116 -25.78 4.40 0.94
N GLY A 117 -26.09 5.09 -0.16
CA GLY A 117 -25.25 6.19 -0.64
C GLY A 117 -25.17 7.34 0.34
N LYS A 118 -26.26 7.68 1.03
CA LYS A 118 -26.28 8.67 2.11
C LYS A 118 -25.39 8.26 3.26
N ALA A 119 -25.48 6.99 3.70
CA ALA A 119 -24.63 6.47 4.77
C ALA A 119 -23.14 6.53 4.43
N ILE A 120 -22.76 6.16 3.21
CA ILE A 120 -21.38 6.27 2.72
C ILE A 120 -20.93 7.74 2.69
N ALA A 121 -21.75 8.62 2.12
CA ALA A 121 -21.45 10.05 2.06
C ALA A 121 -21.22 10.64 3.46
N ASP A 122 -22.03 10.25 4.44
CA ASP A 122 -21.90 10.71 5.83
C ASP A 122 -20.61 10.23 6.50
N VAL A 123 -20.14 9.01 6.19
CA VAL A 123 -18.85 8.50 6.68
C VAL A 123 -17.71 9.31 6.07
N PHE A 124 -17.69 9.48 4.75
CA PHE A 124 -16.61 10.23 4.10
C PHE A 124 -16.61 11.71 4.48
N LYS A 125 -17.78 12.35 4.61
CA LYS A 125 -17.86 13.76 5.09
C LYS A 125 -17.23 13.96 6.47
N LYS A 126 -17.28 12.93 7.33
CA LYS A 126 -16.64 12.98 8.65
C LYS A 126 -15.13 12.76 8.58
N LEU A 127 -14.65 12.02 7.58
CA LEU A 127 -13.23 11.71 7.39
C LEU A 127 -12.47 12.84 6.67
N ILE A 128 -13.10 13.49 5.69
CA ILE A 128 -12.48 14.54 4.87
C ILE A 128 -11.97 15.68 5.75
N GLY A 129 -10.71 16.08 5.52
CA GLY A 129 -10.05 17.17 6.23
C GLY A 129 -9.68 16.84 7.68
N GLN A 130 -9.94 15.63 8.17
CA GLN A 130 -9.46 15.21 9.49
C GLN A 130 -7.98 14.86 9.41
N GLU A 131 -7.16 15.47 10.27
CA GLU A 131 -5.72 15.23 10.31
C GLU A 131 -5.39 14.14 11.32
N PHE A 132 -4.81 13.05 10.81
CA PHE A 132 -4.26 11.97 11.62
C PHE A 132 -2.79 12.27 11.90
N GLY A 133 -2.40 12.31 13.17
CA GLY A 133 -0.99 12.40 13.54
C GLY A 133 -0.30 11.05 13.34
N VAL A 134 0.83 11.04 12.66
CA VAL A 134 1.59 9.82 12.36
C VAL A 134 3.05 10.03 12.72
N HIS A 135 3.62 9.11 13.50
CA HIS A 135 5.06 8.98 13.66
C HIS A 135 5.56 7.81 12.81
N MET A 136 6.49 8.10 11.90
CA MET A 136 7.03 7.10 10.98
C MET A 136 8.56 7.11 11.03
N LEU A 137 9.13 5.92 11.16
CA LEU A 137 10.58 5.70 11.11
C LEU A 137 11.10 5.88 9.68
N SER A 138 12.39 6.15 9.54
CA SER A 138 13.04 6.28 8.22
C SER A 138 12.94 5.02 7.34
N THR A 139 12.67 3.86 7.93
CA THR A 139 12.34 2.61 7.23
C THR A 139 10.93 2.57 6.66
N GLY A 140 10.07 3.54 7.00
CA GLY A 140 8.65 3.55 6.62
C GLY A 140 7.72 2.88 7.63
N LYS A 141 8.25 2.29 8.71
CA LYS A 141 7.41 1.71 9.76
C LYS A 141 6.67 2.81 10.52
N ILE A 142 5.35 2.73 10.54
CA ILE A 142 4.52 3.60 11.38
C ILE A 142 4.39 2.92 12.76
N ASP A 143 4.87 3.56 13.80
CA ASP A 143 4.82 3.04 15.17
C ASP A 143 3.76 3.74 16.03
N GLN A 144 3.45 5.02 15.75
CA GLN A 144 2.43 5.77 16.47
C GLN A 144 1.45 6.41 15.51
N VAL A 145 0.17 6.37 15.89
CA VAL A 145 -0.94 7.03 15.18
C VAL A 145 -1.84 7.72 16.21
N THR A 146 -2.15 8.97 15.95
CA THR A 146 -3.14 9.75 16.71
C THR A 146 -4.38 9.97 15.85
N VAL A 147 -5.53 9.48 16.31
CA VAL A 147 -6.81 9.65 15.64
C VAL A 147 -7.49 10.92 16.15
N PRO A 148 -8.02 11.80 15.27
CA PRO A 148 -8.71 13.01 15.70
C PRO A 148 -9.91 12.74 16.61
N GLU A 149 -10.01 13.42 17.75
CA GLU A 149 -11.13 13.27 18.70
C GLU A 149 -12.49 13.58 18.06
N SER A 150 -12.54 14.55 17.15
CA SER A 150 -13.73 14.90 16.38
C SER A 150 -14.25 13.72 15.57
N LEU A 151 -13.37 12.94 14.96
CA LEU A 151 -13.71 11.74 14.20
C LEU A 151 -14.23 10.64 15.16
N LEU A 152 -13.54 10.40 16.26
CA LEU A 152 -13.96 9.41 17.27
C LEU A 152 -15.35 9.74 17.84
N ALA A 153 -15.61 11.01 18.16
CA ALA A 153 -16.91 11.47 18.61
C ALA A 153 -18.00 11.28 17.55
N ALA A 154 -17.67 11.53 16.27
CA ALA A 154 -18.60 11.36 15.18
C ALA A 154 -18.94 9.89 14.89
N LEU A 155 -17.96 8.98 15.01
CA LEU A 155 -18.16 7.53 14.86
C LEU A 155 -19.03 6.97 15.99
N LYS A 156 -18.80 7.38 17.23
CA LYS A 156 -19.63 6.98 18.39
C LYS A 156 -21.10 7.39 18.24
N LYS A 157 -21.36 8.59 17.70
CA LYS A 157 -22.73 9.11 17.49
C LYS A 157 -23.48 8.39 16.36
N SER A 158 -22.80 7.82 15.38
CA SER A 158 -23.45 7.17 14.23
C SER A 158 -24.08 5.81 14.54
N GLY A 159 -23.97 5.32 15.78
CA GLY A 159 -24.66 4.08 16.22
C GLY A 159 -24.22 2.83 15.44
N SER A 160 -23.03 2.85 14.82
CA SER A 160 -22.46 1.70 14.10
C SER A 160 -22.11 0.59 15.09
N THR A 161 -23.13 0.06 15.77
CA THR A 161 -23.00 -1.04 16.75
C THR A 161 -22.70 -2.40 16.11
N GLY A 162 -22.48 -2.46 14.80
CA GLY A 162 -22.26 -3.73 14.09
C GLY A 162 -20.91 -3.91 13.39
N ASN A 163 -20.20 -2.81 13.06
CA ASN A 163 -18.86 -2.86 12.47
C ASN A 163 -18.02 -1.78 13.11
N SER A 164 -17.27 -2.16 14.12
CA SER A 164 -16.51 -1.25 14.95
C SER A 164 -15.27 -0.72 14.21
N LEU A 165 -15.43 0.37 13.45
CA LEU A 165 -14.32 1.28 13.17
C LEU A 165 -14.06 2.05 14.49
N ASP A 166 -13.47 1.38 15.47
CA ASP A 166 -13.00 2.01 16.68
C ASP A 166 -11.61 2.63 16.48
N GLU A 167 -11.16 3.34 17.49
CA GLU A 167 -9.86 4.01 17.46
C GLU A 167 -8.71 3.05 17.19
N GLU A 168 -8.74 1.88 17.83
CA GLU A 168 -7.67 0.89 17.69
C GLU A 168 -7.63 0.30 16.29
N THR A 169 -8.79 -0.03 15.72
CA THR A 169 -8.91 -0.51 14.34
C THR A 169 -8.36 0.53 13.35
N LEU A 170 -8.70 1.82 13.51
CA LEU A 170 -8.16 2.90 12.67
C LEU A 170 -6.64 3.01 12.77
N LYS A 171 -6.10 2.98 14.01
CA LYS A 171 -4.65 3.00 14.24
C LYS A 171 -3.96 1.81 13.58
N GLN A 172 -4.52 0.61 13.71
CA GLN A 172 -3.96 -0.59 13.10
C GLN A 172 -3.99 -0.52 11.57
N LEU A 173 -5.08 -0.09 10.95
CA LEU A 173 -5.18 0.10 9.51
C LEU A 173 -4.12 1.08 9.00
N MET A 174 -3.90 2.19 9.68
CA MET A 174 -2.88 3.16 9.30
C MET A 174 -1.46 2.62 9.48
N LYS A 175 -1.16 1.95 10.61
CA LYS A 175 0.15 1.32 10.83
C LYS A 175 0.49 0.28 9.76
N GLN A 176 -0.51 -0.40 9.25
CA GLN A 176 -0.34 -1.46 8.26
C GLN A 176 -0.27 -0.94 6.82
N SER A 177 -0.66 0.30 6.56
CA SER A 177 -0.66 0.87 5.20
C SER A 177 0.73 1.21 4.65
N ALA A 178 1.75 1.24 5.50
CA ALA A 178 3.10 1.66 5.14
C ALA A 178 3.91 0.54 4.47
N ILE A 179 4.67 0.91 3.44
CA ILE A 179 5.66 0.02 2.81
C ILE A 179 6.97 0.15 3.58
N MET A 180 7.39 -0.96 4.21
CA MET A 180 8.66 -1.01 4.92
C MET A 180 9.82 -1.24 3.95
N LEU A 181 10.89 -0.45 4.13
CA LEU A 181 12.14 -0.55 3.40
C LEU A 181 13.17 -1.34 4.23
N PRO A 182 14.18 -1.97 3.58
CA PRO A 182 15.26 -2.65 4.29
C PRO A 182 16.08 -1.69 5.16
N GLU A 183 16.45 -2.13 6.37
CA GLU A 183 17.28 -1.35 7.30
C GLU A 183 18.75 -1.27 6.86
N THR A 184 19.20 -2.21 6.04
CA THR A 184 20.59 -2.29 5.57
C THR A 184 20.68 -2.03 4.07
N PRO A 185 21.85 -1.56 3.58
CA PRO A 185 22.09 -1.40 2.16
C PRO A 185 21.85 -2.70 1.37
N ILE A 186 21.20 -2.59 0.24
CA ILE A 186 20.79 -3.72 -0.60
C ILE A 186 21.44 -3.68 -1.97
N LYS A 187 21.46 -4.83 -2.65
CA LYS A 187 21.92 -5.00 -4.03
C LYS A 187 20.74 -5.39 -4.94
N THR A 188 20.87 -5.15 -6.21
CA THR A 188 19.91 -5.67 -7.20
C THR A 188 19.66 -7.15 -7.00
N GLY A 189 18.40 -7.56 -6.99
CA GLY A 189 17.94 -8.90 -6.67
C GLY A 189 17.68 -9.16 -5.18
N HIS A 190 17.99 -8.22 -4.27
CA HIS A 190 17.66 -8.37 -2.85
C HIS A 190 16.15 -8.45 -2.66
N MET A 191 15.72 -9.38 -1.81
CA MET A 191 14.31 -9.62 -1.49
C MET A 191 14.06 -9.42 0.00
N TRP A 192 12.91 -8.85 0.31
CA TRP A 192 12.40 -8.75 1.70
C TRP A 192 10.89 -8.89 1.72
N ASP A 193 10.34 -9.20 2.86
CA ASP A 193 8.91 -9.36 3.05
C ASP A 193 8.35 -8.17 3.84
N SER A 194 7.16 -7.70 3.43
CA SER A 194 6.33 -6.76 4.18
C SER A 194 5.01 -7.46 4.49
N THR A 195 4.72 -7.63 5.77
CA THR A 195 3.51 -8.34 6.23
C THR A 195 2.55 -7.37 6.90
N GLN A 196 1.29 -7.46 6.49
CA GLN A 196 0.17 -6.68 7.05
C GLN A 196 -0.88 -7.65 7.60
N LEU A 197 -1.40 -7.36 8.79
CA LEU A 197 -2.45 -8.12 9.44
C LEU A 197 -3.73 -7.28 9.45
N ILE A 198 -4.79 -7.77 8.84
CA ILE A 198 -6.07 -7.07 8.78
C ILE A 198 -7.08 -7.87 9.60
N GLU A 199 -7.42 -7.34 10.78
CA GLU A 199 -8.43 -7.95 11.63
C GLU A 199 -9.83 -7.71 11.07
N MET A 200 -10.59 -8.79 10.90
CA MET A 200 -11.97 -8.78 10.43
C MET A 200 -12.88 -9.47 11.44
N PRO A 201 -14.18 -9.20 11.45
CA PRO A 201 -15.12 -9.85 12.41
C PRO A 201 -15.08 -11.37 12.38
N PHE A 202 -14.71 -11.97 11.24
CA PHE A 202 -14.69 -13.42 10.98
C PHE A 202 -13.28 -14.04 11.01
N GLY A 203 -12.22 -13.24 11.19
CA GLY A 203 -10.85 -13.75 11.21
C GLY A 203 -9.81 -12.71 10.86
N THR A 204 -8.56 -13.13 10.81
CA THR A 204 -7.42 -12.30 10.45
C THR A 204 -6.98 -12.58 9.03
N MET A 205 -7.00 -11.59 8.17
CA MET A 205 -6.38 -11.66 6.85
C MET A 205 -4.93 -11.21 6.95
N THR A 206 -4.00 -12.07 6.54
CA THR A 206 -2.57 -11.75 6.45
C THR A 206 -2.20 -11.51 5.00
N VAL A 207 -1.69 -10.33 4.71
CA VAL A 207 -1.15 -9.97 3.39
C VAL A 207 0.37 -9.90 3.51
N THR A 208 1.08 -10.83 2.88
CA THR A 208 2.55 -10.83 2.82
C THR A 208 2.98 -10.45 1.41
N SER A 209 3.62 -9.31 1.26
CA SER A 209 4.19 -8.87 -0.01
C SER A 209 5.68 -9.16 -0.03
N LYS A 210 6.10 -10.03 -0.94
CA LYS A 210 7.51 -10.22 -1.24
C LYS A 210 7.97 -9.12 -2.18
N LEU A 211 8.88 -8.28 -1.72
CA LEU A 211 9.45 -7.18 -2.48
C LEU A 211 10.82 -7.60 -3.04
N THR A 212 11.12 -7.18 -4.26
CA THR A 212 12.42 -7.45 -4.90
C THR A 212 12.96 -6.17 -5.51
N PHE A 213 14.16 -5.76 -5.09
CA PHE A 213 14.85 -4.61 -5.66
C PHE A 213 15.40 -4.96 -7.05
N GLN A 214 14.90 -4.28 -8.08
CA GLN A 214 15.28 -4.50 -9.47
C GLN A 214 16.48 -3.64 -9.93
N GLY A 215 16.97 -2.77 -9.05
CA GLY A 215 18.03 -1.80 -9.34
C GLY A 215 17.50 -0.39 -9.54
N ILE A 216 18.43 0.53 -9.82
CA ILE A 216 18.15 1.93 -10.11
C ILE A 216 18.13 2.15 -11.61
N ASP A 217 17.11 2.80 -12.12
CA ASP A 217 17.05 3.26 -13.50
C ASP A 217 18.01 4.44 -13.67
N ALA A 218 19.06 4.25 -14.50
CA ALA A 218 20.12 5.25 -14.66
C ALA A 218 19.62 6.57 -15.30
N SER A 219 18.50 6.53 -16.03
CA SER A 219 17.94 7.72 -16.67
C SER A 219 17.11 8.60 -15.73
N THR A 220 16.48 7.99 -14.73
CA THR A 220 15.55 8.66 -13.83
C THR A 220 16.03 8.74 -12.38
N GLY A 221 17.03 7.94 -11.99
CA GLY A 221 17.47 7.81 -10.60
C GLY A 221 16.47 7.08 -9.69
N MET A 222 15.43 6.48 -10.27
CA MET A 222 14.39 5.79 -9.52
C MET A 222 14.79 4.35 -9.23
N ALA A 223 14.69 3.93 -7.98
CA ALA A 223 14.72 2.52 -7.63
C ALA A 223 13.42 1.84 -8.08
N ARG A 224 13.56 0.71 -8.79
CA ARG A 224 12.45 -0.14 -9.20
C ARG A 224 12.33 -1.31 -8.24
N ILE A 225 11.15 -1.51 -7.68
CA ILE A 225 10.87 -2.61 -6.75
C ILE A 225 9.63 -3.34 -7.27
N SER A 226 9.73 -4.64 -7.51
CA SER A 226 8.57 -5.48 -7.81
C SER A 226 7.96 -6.01 -6.52
N MET A 227 6.65 -6.24 -6.54
CA MET A 227 5.88 -6.76 -5.42
C MET A 227 5.11 -8.01 -5.85
N ALA A 228 5.17 -9.05 -5.05
CA ALA A 228 4.40 -10.28 -5.21
C ALA A 228 3.61 -10.54 -3.92
N PRO A 229 2.40 -9.97 -3.79
CA PRO A 229 1.57 -10.19 -2.61
C PRO A 229 0.98 -11.59 -2.60
N SER A 230 0.92 -12.17 -1.42
CA SER A 230 0.17 -13.38 -1.08
C SER A 230 -0.77 -13.07 0.07
N ILE A 231 -1.94 -13.70 0.07
CA ILE A 231 -2.95 -13.51 1.12
C ILE A 231 -3.25 -14.86 1.74
N SER A 232 -3.38 -14.86 3.05
CA SER A 232 -3.92 -15.99 3.81
C SER A 232 -5.01 -15.49 4.76
N LEU A 233 -5.93 -16.37 5.12
CA LEU A 233 -7.02 -16.09 6.05
C LEU A 233 -6.95 -17.09 7.19
N THR A 234 -6.90 -16.57 8.42
CA THR A 234 -7.03 -17.36 9.64
C THR A 234 -8.41 -17.08 10.23
N PRO A 235 -9.36 -18.06 10.15
CA PRO A 235 -10.71 -17.87 10.68
C PRO A 235 -10.70 -17.67 12.20
N LYS A 236 -11.61 -16.85 12.70
CA LYS A 236 -11.84 -16.68 14.13
C LYS A 236 -12.67 -17.86 14.64
N GLN A 237 -12.26 -18.48 15.73
CA GLN A 237 -13.03 -19.56 16.35
C GLN A 237 -14.40 -19.07 16.83
N GLY A 238 -15.44 -19.88 16.60
CA GLY A 238 -16.82 -19.60 17.05
C GLY A 238 -17.59 -18.61 16.16
N THR A 239 -17.10 -18.31 14.97
CA THR A 239 -17.89 -17.56 13.97
C THR A 239 -18.72 -18.52 13.11
N GLU A 240 -19.97 -18.13 12.83
CA GLU A 240 -20.86 -18.89 11.91
C GLU A 240 -20.49 -18.71 10.43
N ILE A 241 -19.46 -17.91 10.13
CA ILE A 241 -19.02 -17.63 8.77
C ILE A 241 -17.89 -18.59 8.43
N ASP A 242 -18.16 -19.54 7.52
CA ASP A 242 -17.14 -20.43 6.94
C ASP A 242 -16.61 -19.81 5.65
N LEU A 243 -15.62 -18.92 5.78
CA LEU A 243 -14.95 -18.26 4.65
C LEU A 243 -13.65 -18.98 4.32
N LYS A 244 -13.53 -19.44 3.08
CA LYS A 244 -12.34 -20.10 2.55
C LYS A 244 -11.71 -19.27 1.45
N LEU A 245 -10.45 -18.99 1.55
CA LEU A 245 -9.66 -18.42 0.47
C LEU A 245 -9.16 -19.55 -0.41
N LEU A 246 -9.66 -19.63 -1.65
CA LEU A 246 -9.35 -20.70 -2.58
C LEU A 246 -8.10 -20.41 -3.40
N LYS A 247 -7.95 -19.16 -3.85
CA LYS A 247 -6.83 -18.75 -4.69
C LYS A 247 -6.54 -17.26 -4.50
N THR A 248 -5.25 -16.93 -4.55
CA THR A 248 -4.79 -15.54 -4.62
C THR A 248 -3.71 -15.41 -5.67
N GLU A 249 -3.80 -14.36 -6.45
CA GLU A 249 -2.78 -13.95 -7.40
C GLU A 249 -2.55 -12.45 -7.24
N GLY A 250 -1.31 -12.05 -7.13
CA GLY A 250 -0.99 -10.64 -6.98
C GLY A 250 0.33 -10.29 -7.65
N ARG A 251 0.40 -9.10 -8.20
CA ARG A 251 1.62 -8.50 -8.72
C ARG A 251 1.57 -7.00 -8.59
N GLY A 252 2.72 -6.42 -8.39
CA GLY A 252 2.81 -4.97 -8.31
C GLY A 252 4.22 -4.48 -8.57
N SER A 253 4.34 -3.17 -8.61
CA SER A 253 5.61 -2.48 -8.72
C SER A 253 5.53 -1.13 -8.03
N LEU A 254 6.66 -0.66 -7.54
CA LEU A 254 6.78 0.72 -7.07
C LEU A 254 8.06 1.35 -7.60
N LEU A 255 7.99 2.66 -7.78
CA LEU A 255 9.11 3.52 -8.11
C LEU A 255 9.42 4.37 -6.89
N PHE A 256 10.64 4.28 -6.42
CA PHE A 256 11.13 5.02 -5.27
C PHE A 256 12.24 5.98 -5.70
N ASP A 257 12.04 7.27 -5.47
CA ASP A 257 13.06 8.29 -5.68
C ASP A 257 14.09 8.20 -4.55
N VAL A 258 15.27 7.66 -4.84
CA VAL A 258 16.32 7.45 -3.84
C VAL A 258 16.88 8.76 -3.32
N ALA A 259 16.96 9.78 -4.19
CA ALA A 259 17.47 11.10 -3.80
C ALA A 259 16.52 11.80 -2.83
N ARG A 260 15.23 11.79 -3.15
CA ARG A 260 14.19 12.43 -2.33
C ARG A 260 13.63 11.51 -1.24
N GLY A 261 13.96 10.22 -1.26
CA GLY A 261 13.52 9.24 -0.26
C GLY A 261 12.00 9.07 -0.20
N ARG A 262 11.34 8.91 -1.34
CA ARG A 262 9.87 8.78 -1.41
C ARG A 262 9.36 7.95 -2.57
N ILE A 263 8.21 7.35 -2.38
CA ILE A 263 7.51 6.66 -3.46
C ILE A 263 6.91 7.71 -4.40
N THR A 264 7.20 7.61 -5.69
CA THR A 264 6.61 8.45 -6.72
C THR A 264 5.44 7.78 -7.40
N LYS A 265 5.47 6.44 -7.50
CA LYS A 265 4.39 5.65 -8.08
C LYS A 265 4.38 4.25 -7.47
N SER A 266 3.18 3.73 -7.22
CA SER A 266 2.95 2.32 -6.88
C SER A 266 1.75 1.81 -7.65
N ASP A 267 1.87 0.63 -8.24
CA ASP A 267 0.77 -0.09 -8.91
C ASP A 267 0.68 -1.50 -8.30
N LEU A 268 -0.54 -1.94 -7.99
CA LEU A 268 -0.84 -3.25 -7.42
C LEU A 268 -2.07 -3.84 -8.10
N GLU A 269 -1.94 -5.06 -8.59
CA GLU A 269 -3.05 -5.89 -9.08
C GLU A 269 -3.21 -7.09 -8.17
N LEU A 270 -4.43 -7.40 -7.79
CA LEU A 270 -4.78 -8.49 -6.92
C LEU A 270 -6.02 -9.20 -7.43
N LYS A 271 -5.99 -10.53 -7.47
CA LYS A 271 -7.13 -11.38 -7.72
C LYS A 271 -7.29 -12.37 -6.58
N MET A 272 -8.50 -12.48 -6.05
CA MET A 272 -8.85 -13.41 -4.98
C MET A 272 -10.07 -14.22 -5.39
N GLU A 273 -10.04 -15.52 -5.14
CA GLU A 273 -11.18 -16.42 -5.25
C GLU A 273 -11.49 -16.97 -3.85
N MET A 274 -12.70 -16.74 -3.42
CA MET A 274 -13.15 -17.09 -2.07
C MET A 274 -14.47 -17.84 -2.14
N GLN A 275 -14.70 -18.70 -1.17
CA GLN A 275 -15.96 -19.38 -0.96
C GLN A 275 -16.44 -19.11 0.46
N ASN A 276 -17.66 -18.67 0.56
CA ASN A 276 -18.33 -18.46 1.83
C ASN A 276 -19.51 -19.41 1.95
N ASN A 277 -19.61 -20.14 3.04
CA ASN A 277 -20.79 -20.93 3.37
C ASN A 277 -21.56 -20.19 4.47
N SER A 278 -22.71 -19.62 4.11
CA SER A 278 -23.54 -18.82 5.00
C SER A 278 -24.97 -19.26 4.88
N PHE A 279 -25.60 -19.56 6.02
CA PHE A 279 -27.02 -20.01 6.08
C PHE A 279 -27.34 -21.22 5.17
N GLY A 280 -26.39 -22.13 5.01
CA GLY A 280 -26.55 -23.33 4.15
C GLY A 280 -26.44 -23.06 2.65
N GLN A 281 -26.06 -21.87 2.24
CA GLN A 281 -25.78 -21.51 0.84
C GLN A 281 -24.30 -21.30 0.63
N VAL A 282 -23.78 -21.89 -0.44
CA VAL A 282 -22.41 -21.66 -0.90
C VAL A 282 -22.42 -20.43 -1.80
N ILE A 283 -21.55 -19.49 -1.48
CA ILE A 283 -21.34 -18.25 -2.23
C ILE A 283 -19.90 -18.25 -2.71
N ASP A 284 -19.71 -18.40 -4.02
CA ASP A 284 -18.41 -18.24 -4.64
C ASP A 284 -18.19 -16.78 -5.03
N GLN A 285 -17.03 -16.24 -4.65
CA GLN A 285 -16.68 -14.84 -4.90
C GLN A 285 -15.34 -14.75 -5.62
N THR A 286 -15.30 -13.94 -6.66
CA THR A 286 -14.06 -13.52 -7.30
C THR A 286 -13.94 -12.01 -7.16
N ILE A 287 -12.81 -11.55 -6.58
CA ILE A 287 -12.49 -10.13 -6.46
C ILE A 287 -11.25 -9.85 -7.30
N GLU A 288 -11.35 -8.91 -8.21
CA GLU A 288 -10.25 -8.36 -8.99
C GLU A 288 -10.08 -6.89 -8.59
N GLN A 289 -8.90 -6.53 -8.12
CA GLN A 289 -8.59 -5.19 -7.65
C GLN A 289 -7.33 -4.68 -8.30
N ARG A 290 -7.37 -3.41 -8.72
CA ARG A 290 -6.20 -2.63 -9.12
C ARG A 290 -6.12 -1.39 -8.27
N THR A 291 -4.97 -1.17 -7.67
CA THR A 291 -4.69 0.03 -6.88
C THR A 291 -3.47 0.71 -7.45
N SER A 292 -3.55 2.02 -7.67
CA SER A 292 -2.40 2.83 -8.01
C SER A 292 -2.29 4.02 -7.06
N MET A 293 -1.07 4.36 -6.67
CA MET A 293 -0.74 5.56 -5.91
C MET A 293 0.30 6.35 -6.68
N THR A 294 0.09 7.64 -6.82
CA THR A 294 1.00 8.54 -7.54
C THR A 294 1.21 9.80 -6.73
N LEU A 295 2.48 10.20 -6.57
CA LEU A 295 2.84 11.51 -6.02
C LEU A 295 2.42 12.59 -7.02
N ALA A 296 1.55 13.49 -6.61
CA ALA A 296 1.16 14.65 -7.41
C ALA A 296 2.28 15.69 -7.39
N ASN A 297 2.51 16.34 -8.52
CA ASN A 297 3.50 17.41 -8.66
C ASN A 297 3.00 18.73 -8.08
#